data_626f512161138c46d291996a3d119fff
#
_entry.id   626f512161138c46d291996a3d119fff
#
_cell.length_a   1.000
_cell.length_b   1.000
_cell.length_c   1.000
_cell.angle_alpha   90.00
_cell.angle_beta   90.00
_cell.angle_gamma   90.00
#
_symmetry.space_group_name_H-M   'P 1'
#
loop_
_entity.id
_entity.type
_entity.pdbx_description
1 polymer ?
#
loop_
_entity_poly.entity_id
_entity_poly.type
_entity_poly.pdbx_seq_one_letter_code
_entity_poly.pdbx_strand_id
1 'polypeptide(L)'
;LNSFKHKTLRYYSLFLVVLFFNSCQYFEKRVPSEKELLQRELKAINWKEVDEFPSIADCEKIEDKKQRQQCFFEILTELIQEKLSVDTLSILYPELDTIEVKVTVFPNSTLQFEPQFPNDSVGYDTIKIDSILKARLVGFPKVKPAIKRGIPVKTQFILPVILKVE
;
A
#
# COMPACT_ATOMS: atom_id res chain seq x y z
N LEU A 1 -0.13 -11.33 82.91
CA LEU A 1 -0.20 -10.32 81.81
C LEU A 1 0.56 -10.74 80.60
N ASN A 2 1.57 -11.62 80.60
CA ASN A 2 2.39 -12.05 79.46
C ASN A 2 1.73 -13.10 78.59
N SER A 3 0.83 -13.94 79.04
CA SER A 3 0.19 -15.01 78.30
C SER A 3 -0.81 -14.46 77.24
N PHE A 4 -1.42 -13.32 77.53
CA PHE A 4 -2.38 -12.68 76.63
C PHE A 4 -1.69 -12.03 75.38
N LYS A 5 -0.51 -11.46 75.60
CA LYS A 5 0.29 -10.84 74.49
C LYS A 5 0.80 -11.88 73.46
N HIS A 6 1.16 -13.08 73.92
CA HIS A 6 1.62 -14.14 73.02
C HIS A 6 0.49 -14.71 72.11
N LYS A 7 -0.72 -14.80 72.63
CA LYS A 7 -1.88 -15.27 71.87
C LYS A 7 -2.26 -14.26 70.82
N THR A 8 -2.33 -12.98 71.13
CA THR A 8 -2.65 -11.94 70.16
C THR A 8 -1.59 -11.83 69.06
N LEU A 9 -0.31 -11.98 69.40
CA LEU A 9 0.79 -11.94 68.43
C LEU A 9 0.72 -13.12 67.44
N ARG A 10 0.33 -14.33 67.87
CA ARG A 10 0.14 -15.51 67.06
C ARG A 10 -1.02 -15.32 66.04
N TYR A 11 -2.14 -14.72 66.45
CA TYR A 11 -3.26 -14.41 65.56
C TYR A 11 -2.89 -13.35 64.55
N TYR A 12 -2.09 -12.35 64.92
CA TYR A 12 -1.59 -11.33 63.95
C TYR A 12 -0.65 -11.94 62.92
N SER A 13 0.26 -12.83 63.36
CA SER A 13 1.16 -13.55 62.45
C SER A 13 0.39 -14.44 61.49
N LEU A 14 -0.64 -15.14 61.96
CA LEU A 14 -1.47 -16.03 61.13
C LEU A 14 -2.31 -15.23 60.11
N PHE A 15 -2.83 -14.07 60.52
CA PHE A 15 -3.56 -13.15 59.64
C PHE A 15 -2.66 -12.55 58.54
N LEU A 16 -1.41 -12.25 58.89
CA LEU A 16 -0.42 -11.72 57.92
C LEU A 16 -0.03 -12.77 56.90
N VAL A 17 0.13 -14.03 57.28
CA VAL A 17 0.39 -15.16 56.40
C VAL A 17 -0.77 -15.38 55.40
N VAL A 18 -2.03 -15.31 55.87
CA VAL A 18 -3.22 -15.47 55.04
C VAL A 18 -3.32 -14.33 53.98
N LEU A 19 -2.91 -13.10 54.33
CA LEU A 19 -2.87 -11.99 53.37
C LEU A 19 -1.84 -12.19 52.25
N PHE A 20 -0.70 -12.82 52.57
CA PHE A 20 0.32 -13.12 51.54
C PHE A 20 -0.15 -14.18 50.51
N PHE A 21 -0.98 -15.15 50.92
CA PHE A 21 -1.49 -16.17 50.03
C PHE A 21 -2.58 -15.68 49.07
N ASN A 22 -3.24 -14.55 49.32
CA ASN A 22 -4.24 -13.97 48.43
C ASN A 22 -3.66 -13.00 47.41
N SER A 23 -2.37 -12.67 47.44
CA SER A 23 -1.73 -11.68 46.59
C SER A 23 -1.44 -12.17 45.13
N CYS A 24 -1.47 -13.48 44.92
CA CYS A 24 -1.07 -14.04 43.61
C CYS A 24 -2.15 -14.04 42.51
N GLN A 25 -3.42 -13.76 42.82
CA GLN A 25 -4.49 -13.85 41.84
C GLN A 25 -4.79 -12.54 41.07
N TYR A 26 -4.19 -11.41 41.52
CA TYR A 26 -4.50 -10.10 40.91
C TYR A 26 -3.64 -9.76 39.68
N PHE A 27 -2.73 -10.65 39.27
CA PHE A 27 -1.79 -10.39 38.17
C PHE A 27 -1.92 -11.34 36.97
N GLU A 28 -3.06 -12.02 36.84
CA GLU A 28 -3.35 -12.68 35.57
C GLU A 28 -3.71 -11.63 34.51
N LYS A 29 -2.70 -10.94 33.97
CA LYS A 29 -2.83 -10.35 32.65
C LYS A 29 -3.10 -11.51 31.69
N ARG A 30 -4.36 -11.70 31.28
CA ARG A 30 -4.71 -12.63 30.22
C ARG A 30 -3.83 -12.29 29.03
N VAL A 31 -2.86 -13.15 28.75
CA VAL A 31 -2.09 -13.04 27.52
C VAL A 31 -3.11 -13.21 26.39
N PRO A 32 -3.26 -12.19 25.51
CA PRO A 32 -4.22 -12.31 24.41
C PRO A 32 -3.89 -13.55 23.58
N SER A 33 -4.90 -14.24 23.10
CA SER A 33 -4.67 -15.39 22.23
C SER A 33 -3.92 -14.96 20.98
N GLU A 34 -3.13 -15.85 20.39
CA GLU A 34 -2.41 -15.61 19.12
C GLU A 34 -3.35 -15.02 18.04
N LYS A 35 -4.57 -15.55 17.96
CA LYS A 35 -5.60 -15.08 17.04
C LYS A 35 -6.04 -13.64 17.31
N GLU A 36 -6.16 -13.28 18.59
CA GLU A 36 -6.53 -11.91 19.00
C GLU A 36 -5.41 -10.91 18.74
N LEU A 37 -4.17 -11.30 19.01
CA LEU A 37 -2.98 -10.52 18.68
C LEU A 37 -2.88 -10.30 17.16
N LEU A 38 -3.03 -11.37 16.38
CA LEU A 38 -3.01 -11.29 14.92
C LEU A 38 -4.11 -10.35 14.39
N GLN A 39 -5.34 -10.47 14.89
CA GLN A 39 -6.43 -9.58 14.47
C GLN A 39 -6.17 -8.12 14.83
N ARG A 40 -5.57 -7.86 15.99
CA ARG A 40 -5.21 -6.51 16.43
C ARG A 40 -4.13 -5.91 15.53
N GLU A 41 -3.10 -6.69 15.21
CA GLU A 41 -2.04 -6.29 14.28
C GLU A 41 -2.57 -6.03 12.87
N LEU A 42 -3.44 -6.92 12.35
CA LEU A 42 -4.04 -6.73 11.03
C LEU A 42 -4.92 -5.48 10.95
N LYS A 43 -5.64 -5.13 12.03
CA LYS A 43 -6.45 -3.89 12.09
C LYS A 43 -5.59 -2.63 12.19
N ALA A 44 -4.41 -2.72 12.77
CA ALA A 44 -3.48 -1.59 12.88
C ALA A 44 -2.75 -1.25 11.57
N ILE A 45 -2.79 -2.14 10.57
CA ILE A 45 -2.14 -1.90 9.28
C ILE A 45 -2.94 -0.88 8.47
N ASN A 46 -2.30 0.21 8.06
CA ASN A 46 -2.84 1.10 7.04
C ASN A 46 -2.69 0.44 5.65
N TRP A 47 -3.73 -0.23 5.18
CA TRP A 47 -3.74 -0.91 3.88
C TRP A 47 -3.80 0.05 2.69
N LYS A 48 -4.07 1.34 2.93
CA LYS A 48 -4.15 2.36 1.85
C LYS A 48 -2.79 2.88 1.41
N GLU A 49 -1.75 2.67 2.21
CA GLU A 49 -0.40 3.13 1.94
C GLU A 49 0.56 1.96 1.84
N VAL A 50 1.52 2.04 0.94
CA VAL A 50 2.60 1.08 0.79
C VAL A 50 3.85 1.57 1.52
N ASP A 51 4.71 0.67 1.95
CA ASP A 51 5.96 1.02 2.64
C ASP A 51 7.02 1.45 1.63
N GLU A 52 6.99 0.83 0.43
CA GLU A 52 7.80 1.21 -0.73
C GLU A 52 6.92 1.27 -1.97
N PHE A 53 7.06 2.36 -2.73
CA PHE A 53 6.38 2.52 -4.02
C PHE A 53 7.03 1.64 -5.09
N PRO A 54 6.31 1.35 -6.20
CA PRO A 54 6.94 0.74 -7.36
C PRO A 54 8.13 1.56 -7.83
N SER A 55 9.13 0.92 -8.39
CA SER A 55 10.32 1.60 -8.91
C SER A 55 10.83 0.98 -10.20
N ILE A 56 11.59 1.77 -10.95
CA ILE A 56 12.36 1.34 -12.13
C ILE A 56 13.84 1.42 -11.75
N ALA A 57 14.68 0.60 -12.37
CA ALA A 57 16.09 0.49 -12.06
C ALA A 57 16.83 1.84 -12.02
N ASP A 58 16.47 2.76 -12.91
CA ASP A 58 17.09 4.09 -13.01
C ASP A 58 16.81 4.97 -11.78
N CYS A 59 15.66 4.77 -11.13
CA CYS A 59 15.26 5.51 -9.94
C CYS A 59 15.76 4.89 -8.62
N GLU A 60 16.27 3.67 -8.63
CA GLU A 60 16.68 2.97 -7.39
C GLU A 60 17.89 3.60 -6.69
N LYS A 61 18.67 4.39 -7.39
CA LYS A 61 19.82 5.12 -6.83
C LYS A 61 19.42 6.31 -5.97
N ILE A 62 18.14 6.70 -6.02
CA ILE A 62 17.62 7.83 -5.26
C ILE A 62 17.26 7.36 -3.86
N GLU A 63 17.91 7.88 -2.83
CA GLU A 63 17.68 7.49 -1.43
C GLU A 63 16.34 8.00 -0.89
N ASP A 64 15.97 9.25 -1.24
CA ASP A 64 14.72 9.85 -0.78
C ASP A 64 13.50 9.17 -1.45
N LYS A 65 12.59 8.69 -0.61
CA LYS A 65 11.40 7.94 -1.06
C LYS A 65 10.48 8.74 -1.96
N LYS A 66 10.30 10.04 -1.68
CA LYS A 66 9.42 10.91 -2.47
C LYS A 66 10.02 11.22 -3.83
N GLN A 67 11.31 11.53 -3.85
CA GLN A 67 12.02 11.78 -5.10
C GLN A 67 12.09 10.52 -5.96
N ARG A 68 12.27 9.34 -5.36
CA ARG A 68 12.22 8.05 -6.06
C ARG A 68 10.86 7.78 -6.67
N GLN A 69 9.79 8.06 -5.92
CA GLN A 69 8.42 7.96 -6.42
C GLN A 69 8.15 8.92 -7.58
N GLN A 70 8.60 10.17 -7.46
CA GLN A 70 8.47 11.16 -8.50
C GLN A 70 9.23 10.74 -9.77
N CYS A 71 10.49 10.31 -9.65
CA CYS A 71 11.28 9.76 -10.74
C CYS A 71 10.54 8.60 -11.45
N PHE A 72 9.95 7.69 -10.69
CA PHE A 72 9.18 6.59 -11.25
C PHE A 72 8.00 7.07 -12.09
N PHE A 73 7.23 8.04 -11.60
CA PHE A 73 6.10 8.59 -12.33
C PHE A 73 6.53 9.36 -13.57
N GLU A 74 7.60 10.16 -13.50
CA GLU A 74 8.16 10.91 -14.62
C GLU A 74 8.59 9.96 -15.74
N ILE A 75 9.45 8.97 -15.44
CA ILE A 75 9.93 8.01 -16.45
C ILE A 75 8.77 7.20 -17.03
N LEU A 76 7.83 6.75 -16.21
CA LEU A 76 6.70 5.97 -16.70
C LEU A 76 5.79 6.81 -17.60
N THR A 77 5.55 8.07 -17.24
CA THR A 77 4.76 8.99 -18.07
C THR A 77 5.44 9.25 -19.41
N GLU A 78 6.74 9.52 -19.41
CA GLU A 78 7.53 9.71 -20.63
C GLU A 78 7.49 8.48 -21.55
N LEU A 79 7.66 7.28 -21.00
CA LEU A 79 7.59 6.03 -21.75
C LEU A 79 6.20 5.79 -22.36
N ILE A 80 5.14 6.11 -21.62
CA ILE A 80 3.76 6.01 -22.13
C ILE A 80 3.56 7.04 -23.25
N GLN A 81 3.99 8.29 -23.04
CA GLN A 81 3.90 9.36 -24.02
C GLN A 81 4.64 8.99 -25.32
N GLU A 82 5.89 8.54 -25.22
CA GLU A 82 6.68 8.11 -26.38
C GLU A 82 5.96 7.04 -27.20
N LYS A 83 5.37 6.04 -26.53
CA LYS A 83 4.64 4.96 -27.20
C LYS A 83 3.30 5.39 -27.81
N LEU A 84 2.67 6.41 -27.25
CA LEU A 84 1.37 6.92 -27.71
C LEU A 84 1.48 8.09 -28.67
N SER A 85 2.58 8.84 -28.66
CA SER A 85 2.81 10.03 -29.52
C SER A 85 2.96 9.69 -31.00
N VAL A 86 3.10 8.41 -31.34
CA VAL A 86 3.21 7.98 -32.73
C VAL A 86 1.84 8.03 -33.43
N ASP A 87 1.48 9.22 -33.89
CA ASP A 87 0.54 9.58 -34.94
C ASP A 87 -0.90 9.05 -34.98
N THR A 88 -1.26 8.01 -34.21
CA THR A 88 -2.55 7.34 -34.47
C THR A 88 -3.70 7.93 -33.63
N LEU A 89 -3.49 8.25 -32.37
CA LEU A 89 -4.58 8.73 -31.51
C LEU A 89 -4.90 10.18 -31.72
N SER A 90 -3.89 11.04 -31.89
CA SER A 90 -4.06 12.47 -32.17
C SER A 90 -4.68 12.73 -33.54
N ILE A 91 -4.40 11.86 -34.53
CA ILE A 91 -5.00 11.95 -35.85
C ILE A 91 -6.46 11.49 -35.85
N LEU A 92 -6.75 10.38 -35.15
CA LEU A 92 -8.10 9.81 -35.09
C LEU A 92 -9.04 10.61 -34.16
N TYR A 93 -8.50 11.23 -33.14
CA TYR A 93 -9.23 11.97 -32.12
C TYR A 93 -8.58 13.32 -31.84
N PRO A 94 -8.67 14.29 -32.79
CA PRO A 94 -7.99 15.58 -32.68
C PRO A 94 -8.44 16.43 -31.48
N GLU A 95 -9.60 16.15 -30.91
CA GLU A 95 -10.15 16.82 -29.73
C GLU A 95 -9.62 16.22 -28.41
N LEU A 96 -8.90 15.08 -28.48
CA LEU A 96 -8.37 14.40 -27.32
C LEU A 96 -6.94 14.84 -27.05
N ASP A 97 -6.76 15.85 -26.21
CA ASP A 97 -5.45 16.40 -25.86
C ASP A 97 -4.73 15.58 -24.78
N THR A 98 -5.50 15.08 -23.82
CA THR A 98 -4.99 14.32 -22.69
C THR A 98 -5.87 13.11 -22.42
N ILE A 99 -5.26 11.98 -22.10
CA ILE A 99 -5.95 10.78 -21.67
C ILE A 99 -5.45 10.37 -20.29
N GLU A 100 -6.38 10.04 -19.40
CA GLU A 100 -6.04 9.43 -18.14
C GLU A 100 -5.83 7.92 -18.32
N VAL A 101 -4.69 7.42 -17.91
CA VAL A 101 -4.35 5.99 -17.97
C VAL A 101 -4.21 5.45 -16.56
N LYS A 102 -5.09 4.52 -16.21
CA LYS A 102 -4.94 3.76 -14.97
C LYS A 102 -3.89 2.69 -15.17
N VAL A 103 -2.81 2.81 -14.41
CA VAL A 103 -1.71 1.85 -14.41
C VAL A 103 -1.84 0.95 -13.19
N THR A 104 -1.80 -0.35 -13.42
CA THR A 104 -1.74 -1.37 -12.37
C THR A 104 -0.37 -2.04 -12.41
N VAL A 105 0.33 -2.01 -11.29
CA VAL A 105 1.57 -2.76 -11.07
C VAL A 105 1.24 -3.98 -10.22
N PHE A 106 1.49 -5.16 -10.77
CA PHE A 106 1.24 -6.43 -10.08
C PHE A 106 2.46 -6.90 -9.27
N PRO A 107 2.25 -7.77 -8.25
CA PRO A 107 3.34 -8.34 -7.45
C PRO A 107 4.39 -9.11 -8.26
N ASN A 108 4.02 -9.63 -9.42
CA ASN A 108 4.90 -10.34 -10.35
C ASN A 108 5.65 -9.41 -11.33
N SER A 109 5.65 -8.10 -11.06
CA SER A 109 6.30 -7.09 -11.91
C SER A 109 5.66 -6.86 -13.28
N THR A 110 4.44 -7.34 -13.51
CA THR A 110 3.69 -7.03 -14.72
C THR A 110 2.93 -5.73 -14.61
N LEU A 111 2.79 -5.03 -15.74
CA LEU A 111 2.02 -3.80 -15.86
C LEU A 111 0.74 -4.07 -16.65
N GLN A 112 -0.32 -3.39 -16.25
CA GLN A 112 -1.57 -3.33 -17.01
C GLN A 112 -1.99 -1.87 -17.15
N PHE A 113 -2.44 -1.49 -18.33
CA PHE A 113 -2.86 -0.14 -18.67
C PHE A 113 -4.32 -0.16 -19.07
N GLU A 114 -5.10 0.73 -18.48
CA GLU A 114 -6.53 0.88 -18.76
C GLU A 114 -6.85 2.36 -18.96
N PRO A 115 -7.34 2.78 -20.14
CA PRO A 115 -7.76 4.16 -20.32
C PRO A 115 -8.97 4.46 -19.43
N GLN A 116 -8.99 5.65 -18.87
CA GLN A 116 -10.11 6.18 -18.11
C GLN A 116 -10.80 7.24 -18.94
N PHE A 117 -12.10 7.08 -19.16
CA PHE A 117 -12.89 8.06 -19.90
C PHE A 117 -13.85 8.74 -18.91
N PRO A 118 -14.02 10.07 -18.99
CA PRO A 118 -15.11 10.75 -18.31
C PRO A 118 -16.45 10.14 -18.72
N ASN A 119 -17.42 10.10 -17.79
CA ASN A 119 -18.75 9.52 -18.04
C ASN A 119 -19.51 10.18 -19.21
N ASP A 120 -19.12 11.40 -19.59
CA ASP A 120 -19.73 12.20 -20.66
C ASP A 120 -18.95 12.12 -22.01
N SER A 121 -18.10 11.13 -22.17
CA SER A 121 -17.30 10.92 -23.41
C SER A 121 -18.19 10.45 -24.58
N VAL A 122 -19.22 11.20 -24.86
CA VAL A 122 -20.16 10.99 -25.95
C VAL A 122 -19.50 11.42 -27.26
N GLY A 123 -18.67 10.60 -27.84
CA GLY A 123 -18.00 10.92 -29.10
C GLY A 123 -16.75 10.12 -29.39
N TYR A 124 -16.23 9.40 -28.41
CA TYR A 124 -15.04 8.59 -28.59
C TYR A 124 -15.37 7.09 -28.67
N ASP A 125 -14.80 6.40 -29.63
CA ASP A 125 -14.82 4.94 -29.66
C ASP A 125 -13.85 4.40 -28.61
N THR A 126 -14.35 4.24 -27.39
CA THR A 126 -13.58 3.81 -26.21
C THR A 126 -12.97 2.41 -26.41
N ILE A 127 -13.65 1.53 -27.16
CA ILE A 127 -13.17 0.17 -27.45
C ILE A 127 -11.96 0.24 -28.38
N LYS A 128 -12.02 1.11 -29.39
CA LYS A 128 -10.92 1.31 -30.32
C LYS A 128 -9.71 1.95 -29.65
N ILE A 129 -9.93 2.95 -28.79
CA ILE A 129 -8.85 3.57 -28.01
C ILE A 129 -8.19 2.55 -27.08
N ASP A 130 -8.96 1.76 -26.35
CA ASP A 130 -8.45 0.69 -25.47
C ASP A 130 -7.62 -0.34 -26.26
N SER A 131 -8.10 -0.73 -27.44
CA SER A 131 -7.36 -1.65 -28.32
C SER A 131 -6.02 -1.09 -28.80
N ILE A 132 -5.99 0.20 -29.18
CA ILE A 132 -4.76 0.90 -29.58
C ILE A 132 -3.78 0.97 -28.41
N LEU A 133 -4.26 1.36 -27.21
CA LEU A 133 -3.45 1.43 -26.00
C LEU A 133 -2.83 0.06 -25.65
N LYS A 134 -3.62 -0.99 -25.66
CA LYS A 134 -3.13 -2.35 -25.39
C LYS A 134 -2.09 -2.83 -26.41
N ALA A 135 -2.25 -2.46 -27.68
CA ALA A 135 -1.30 -2.81 -28.73
C ALA A 135 0.03 -2.02 -28.61
N ARG A 136 -0.03 -0.77 -28.16
CA ARG A 136 1.14 0.13 -28.09
C ARG A 136 1.89 0.06 -26.79
N LEU A 137 1.17 -0.12 -25.66
CA LEU A 137 1.75 -0.14 -24.33
C LEU A 137 2.33 -1.52 -23.97
N VAL A 138 3.22 -2.02 -24.83
CA VAL A 138 3.98 -3.26 -24.65
C VAL A 138 5.48 -2.97 -24.52
N GLY A 139 6.24 -3.92 -23.95
CA GLY A 139 7.71 -3.83 -23.90
C GLY A 139 8.22 -2.76 -22.94
N PHE A 140 7.55 -2.58 -21.80
CA PHE A 140 8.04 -1.71 -20.73
C PHE A 140 9.24 -2.36 -19.99
N PRO A 141 10.13 -1.53 -19.41
CA PRO A 141 11.17 -2.04 -18.54
C PRO A 141 10.57 -2.76 -17.34
N LYS A 142 11.35 -3.64 -16.73
CA LYS A 142 10.92 -4.31 -15.50
C LYS A 142 10.69 -3.30 -14.38
N VAL A 143 9.49 -3.35 -13.81
CA VAL A 143 9.09 -2.51 -12.69
C VAL A 143 9.13 -3.36 -11.42
N LYS A 144 9.82 -2.90 -10.39
CA LYS A 144 9.69 -3.49 -9.06
C LYS A 144 8.30 -3.19 -8.51
N PRO A 145 7.58 -4.18 -7.98
CA PRO A 145 6.28 -3.94 -7.36
C PRO A 145 6.42 -3.15 -6.06
N ALA A 146 5.34 -2.52 -5.64
CA ALA A 146 5.26 -1.93 -4.32
C ALA A 146 5.40 -2.99 -3.22
N ILE A 147 5.98 -2.58 -2.09
CA ILE A 147 6.17 -3.45 -0.93
C ILE A 147 5.32 -2.96 0.24
N LYS A 148 4.64 -3.88 0.88
CA LYS A 148 3.95 -3.69 2.17
C LYS A 148 4.41 -4.75 3.15
N ARG A 149 5.05 -4.33 4.25
CA ARG A 149 5.63 -5.23 5.27
C ARG A 149 6.52 -6.33 4.67
N GLY A 150 7.33 -5.97 3.69
CA GLY A 150 8.23 -6.91 3.00
C GLY A 150 7.54 -7.81 1.96
N ILE A 151 6.22 -7.65 1.73
CA ILE A 151 5.46 -8.46 0.78
C ILE A 151 5.15 -7.62 -0.47
N PRO A 152 5.42 -8.12 -1.68
CA PRO A 152 5.00 -7.46 -2.91
C PRO A 152 3.49 -7.36 -3.00
N VAL A 153 2.97 -6.15 -3.27
CA VAL A 153 1.53 -5.89 -3.35
C VAL A 153 1.15 -5.23 -4.67
N LYS A 154 -0.10 -5.45 -5.07
CA LYS A 154 -0.71 -4.76 -6.20
C LYS A 154 -0.91 -3.29 -5.87
N THR A 155 -0.51 -2.40 -6.78
CA THR A 155 -0.76 -0.96 -6.69
C THR A 155 -1.40 -0.44 -7.95
N GLN A 156 -2.19 0.62 -7.81
CA GLN A 156 -2.87 1.29 -8.92
C GLN A 156 -2.73 2.80 -8.76
N PHE A 157 -2.53 3.49 -9.87
CA PHE A 157 -2.51 4.94 -9.93
C PHE A 157 -2.98 5.41 -11.30
N ILE A 158 -3.38 6.67 -11.40
CA ILE A 158 -3.83 7.29 -12.64
C ILE A 158 -2.76 8.27 -13.09
N LEU A 159 -2.34 8.17 -14.34
CA LEU A 159 -1.40 9.08 -14.97
C LEU A 159 -2.10 9.87 -16.08
N PRO A 160 -2.06 11.20 -16.04
CA PRO A 160 -2.46 12.01 -17.18
C PRO A 160 -1.37 11.94 -18.26
N VAL A 161 -1.74 11.56 -19.46
CA VAL A 161 -0.86 11.43 -20.62
C VAL A 161 -1.28 12.43 -21.68
N ILE A 162 -0.39 13.33 -22.05
CA ILE A 162 -0.61 14.33 -23.10
C ILE A 162 -0.38 13.66 -24.44
N LEU A 163 -1.37 13.72 -25.33
CA LEU A 163 -1.32 13.10 -26.66
C LEU A 163 -0.83 14.07 -27.74
N LYS A 164 -0.99 15.37 -27.53
CA LYS A 164 -0.48 16.40 -28.43
C LYS A 164 0.78 17.02 -27.83
N VAL A 165 1.86 16.99 -28.61
CA VAL A 165 3.04 17.81 -28.37
C VAL A 165 2.99 18.93 -29.42
N GLU A 166 2.86 20.18 -28.98
CA GLU A 166 2.98 21.36 -29.86
C GLU A 166 4.36 21.44 -30.50
#